data_b17590b0497e9dab6d003d64ef217a61
#
_entry.id   b17590b0497e9dab6d003d64ef217a61
#
_cell.length_a   1.000
_cell.length_b   1.000
_cell.length_c   1.000
_cell.angle_alpha   90.00
_cell.angle_beta   90.00
_cell.angle_gamma   90.00
#
_symmetry.space_group_name_H-M   'P 1'
#
loop_
_entity.id
_entity.type
_entity.pdbx_description
1 polymer ?
#
loop_
_entity_poly.entity_id
_entity_poly.type
_entity_poly.pdbx_seq_one_letter_code
_entity_poly.pdbx_strand_id
1 'polypeptide(L)'
;MTTIQYDKSFASHEKAKYWSDKNNVKPDNILNNKSHSKYWFYCQYCGHNFEISLSHINEGKWCPYCNSDKLCLNNDCKYCYNKSFASNEKSKYWCSENDIEPRHITKSSGKSFYFNCENGHKFYQKINYIHNGKWCNICCNSKRLCSNDKCEKCNRNSFMYNEKSKYWNYKLNKNIKPRDVFNKSKQKYWFNCQVCCHNFEIALGHINEGKWCSYCNGDLLCDNNDCNYCFEKSFASEEKSKYWNIELNNNIIPRKVLKNSGKKYKFNCDNCQHNFEKILSDITGGHWCPFCCVSSSTFCDEKNCIHCFEKSFASHEKAKFWSDKNDINPNKITKYTKQSYYFDCDKCKNPFKSIISNIVKLNSWCPKCYNKTELKLYEFIKNIFSQTIHQYKNDWSKNIDTNRYLPFDFCIEEYKIIIELDGKQHFKQVMNWKTPEEQYENDKYKEKCANENGYSIIRLLQEDVFNDKYDWKTELINNIEKIKKDNIIQNIYMCKNNEYQYFN
;
A
#
# COMPACT_ATOMS: atom_id res chain seq x y z
N MET A 1 40.53 29.15 94.61
CA MET A 1 40.09 28.95 93.19
C MET A 1 41.23 29.38 92.32
N THR A 2 41.89 28.46 91.67
CA THR A 2 42.98 28.73 90.69
C THR A 2 42.41 29.45 89.51
N THR A 3 42.74 30.70 89.30
CA THR A 3 42.38 31.50 88.16
C THR A 3 43.01 30.91 86.89
N ILE A 4 42.18 30.41 85.98
CA ILE A 4 42.63 29.91 84.67
C ILE A 4 43.16 31.10 83.88
N GLN A 5 44.37 30.99 83.30
CA GLN A 5 44.88 32.03 82.38
C GLN A 5 43.92 32.21 81.22
N TYR A 6 43.62 33.45 80.83
CA TYR A 6 42.66 33.79 79.78
C TYR A 6 42.85 32.98 78.50
N ASP A 7 44.07 32.86 78.03
CA ASP A 7 44.45 32.11 76.83
C ASP A 7 44.09 30.58 76.86
N LYS A 8 43.95 30.07 78.08
CA LYS A 8 43.60 28.62 78.32
C LYS A 8 42.14 28.46 78.70
N SER A 9 41.43 29.54 78.96
CA SER A 9 39.99 29.52 79.26
C SER A 9 39.13 29.55 78.02
N PHE A 10 37.90 29.08 78.11
CA PHE A 10 36.96 29.15 77.00
C PHE A 10 36.57 30.59 76.64
N ALA A 11 36.80 31.58 77.56
CA ALA A 11 36.59 32.98 77.29
C ALA A 11 37.41 33.49 76.08
N SER A 12 38.56 32.89 75.79
CA SER A 12 39.39 33.21 74.60
C SER A 12 38.82 32.61 73.28
N HIS A 13 37.89 31.70 73.36
CA HIS A 13 37.31 31.06 72.17
C HIS A 13 36.30 32.00 71.47
N GLU A 14 36.27 32.10 70.14
CA GLU A 14 35.36 32.95 69.35
C GLU A 14 33.88 32.76 69.67
N LYS A 15 33.49 31.60 70.14
CA LYS A 15 32.10 31.28 70.55
C LYS A 15 31.77 31.68 72.00
N ALA A 16 32.71 32.13 72.78
CA ALA A 16 32.49 32.52 74.16
C ALA A 16 31.46 33.68 74.28
N LYS A 17 31.38 34.57 73.25
CA LYS A 17 30.39 35.65 73.18
C LYS A 17 28.94 35.19 73.14
N TYR A 18 28.70 33.87 72.83
CA TYR A 18 27.38 33.21 72.75
C TYR A 18 27.07 32.39 74.02
N TRP A 19 27.90 32.46 75.07
CA TRP A 19 27.68 31.82 76.33
C TRP A 19 26.37 32.20 76.95
N SER A 20 25.54 31.25 77.31
CA SER A 20 24.18 31.55 77.83
C SER A 20 24.21 31.77 79.37
N ASP A 21 23.38 32.68 79.82
CA ASP A 21 23.17 32.94 81.26
C ASP A 21 22.56 31.76 82.03
N LYS A 22 22.13 30.70 81.29
CA LYS A 22 21.68 29.46 81.87
C LYS A 22 22.83 28.61 82.47
N ASN A 23 24.06 28.97 82.22
CA ASN A 23 25.22 28.29 82.83
C ASN A 23 25.50 28.90 84.20
N ASN A 24 25.65 28.04 85.19
CA ASN A 24 26.01 28.42 86.56
C ASN A 24 27.47 28.88 86.72
N VAL A 25 28.24 28.81 85.61
CA VAL A 25 29.69 29.13 85.54
C VAL A 25 29.93 30.13 84.44
N LYS A 26 30.96 31.01 84.60
CA LYS A 26 31.40 31.92 83.53
C LYS A 26 32.45 31.22 82.66
N PRO A 27 32.59 31.58 81.33
CA PRO A 27 33.53 30.96 80.43
C PRO A 27 34.99 31.14 80.83
N ASP A 28 35.31 32.18 81.58
CA ASP A 28 36.64 32.44 82.15
C ASP A 28 37.10 31.33 83.11
N ASN A 29 36.16 30.62 83.74
CA ASN A 29 36.42 29.61 84.74
C ASN A 29 36.39 28.17 84.12
N ILE A 30 36.30 28.09 82.79
CA ILE A 30 36.26 26.75 82.05
C ILE A 30 37.46 26.67 81.13
N LEU A 31 38.19 25.58 81.19
CA LEU A 31 39.30 25.32 80.27
C LEU A 31 38.80 25.11 78.87
N ASN A 32 39.43 25.80 77.90
CA ASN A 32 39.19 25.55 76.48
C ASN A 32 39.89 24.27 76.02
N ASN A 33 39.34 23.12 76.42
CA ASN A 33 39.80 21.81 76.11
C ASN A 33 38.73 20.99 75.37
N LYS A 34 39.09 19.79 74.91
CA LYS A 34 38.15 18.88 74.25
C LYS A 34 37.22 18.14 75.27
N SER A 35 36.75 18.88 76.29
CA SER A 35 35.85 18.33 77.33
C SER A 35 34.51 17.91 76.71
N HIS A 36 34.03 16.76 77.17
CA HIS A 36 32.68 16.27 76.83
C HIS A 36 31.59 16.89 77.68
N SER A 37 31.93 17.69 78.70
CA SER A 37 30.96 18.45 79.46
C SER A 37 30.18 19.41 78.57
N LYS A 38 28.88 19.46 78.76
CA LYS A 38 27.97 20.29 77.95
C LYS A 38 27.69 21.58 78.66
N TYR A 39 27.61 22.64 77.88
CA TYR A 39 27.27 23.96 78.30
C TYR A 39 26.20 24.61 77.44
N TRP A 40 25.44 25.54 77.97
CA TRP A 40 24.41 26.24 77.25
C TRP A 40 24.99 27.41 76.48
N PHE A 41 24.54 27.55 75.24
CA PHE A 41 24.87 28.60 74.31
C PHE A 41 23.63 29.19 73.69
N TYR A 42 23.66 30.51 73.36
CA TYR A 42 22.64 31.17 72.58
C TYR A 42 23.05 31.27 71.13
N CYS A 43 22.19 30.89 70.27
CA CYS A 43 22.43 30.95 68.82
C CYS A 43 21.85 32.26 68.22
N GLN A 44 22.72 33.15 67.74
CA GLN A 44 22.30 34.41 67.14
C GLN A 44 21.48 34.27 65.87
N TYR A 45 21.64 33.16 65.17
CA TYR A 45 20.93 32.89 63.86
C TYR A 45 19.50 32.44 64.06
N CYS A 46 19.22 31.60 65.06
CA CYS A 46 17.90 31.03 65.26
C CYS A 46 17.25 31.40 66.61
N GLY A 47 17.92 32.16 67.47
CA GLY A 47 17.40 32.59 68.75
C GLY A 47 17.25 31.47 69.82
N HIS A 48 17.80 30.32 69.63
CA HIS A 48 17.66 29.21 70.59
C HIS A 48 18.80 29.13 71.55
N ASN A 49 18.46 28.87 72.81
CA ASN A 49 19.42 28.32 73.74
C ASN A 49 19.58 26.83 73.51
N PHE A 50 20.80 26.31 73.43
CA PHE A 50 21.12 24.91 73.22
C PHE A 50 22.31 24.46 74.05
N GLU A 51 22.35 23.20 74.36
CA GLU A 51 23.45 22.59 75.14
C GLU A 51 24.33 21.78 74.18
N ILE A 52 25.66 22.05 74.23
CA ILE A 52 26.66 21.37 73.43
C ILE A 52 27.96 21.22 74.18
N SER A 53 28.75 20.17 73.92
CA SER A 53 30.06 20.00 74.53
C SER A 53 31.13 20.86 73.85
N LEU A 54 32.12 21.25 74.62
CA LEU A 54 33.25 22.04 74.07
C LEU A 54 34.04 21.25 73.00
N SER A 55 34.11 19.92 73.12
CA SER A 55 34.73 19.10 72.07
C SER A 55 34.02 19.26 70.73
N HIS A 56 32.70 19.26 70.73
CA HIS A 56 31.93 19.46 69.52
C HIS A 56 32.07 20.89 68.93
N ILE A 57 32.18 21.91 69.77
CA ILE A 57 32.45 23.26 69.33
C ILE A 57 33.83 23.35 68.67
N ASN A 58 34.86 22.74 69.28
CA ASN A 58 36.21 22.68 68.75
C ASN A 58 36.30 21.85 67.44
N GLU A 59 35.36 20.92 67.21
CA GLU A 59 35.17 20.22 65.95
C GLU A 59 34.38 21.01 64.91
N GLY A 60 34.07 22.26 65.17
CA GLY A 60 33.29 23.14 64.27
C GLY A 60 31.79 22.90 64.30
N LYS A 61 31.29 22.02 65.20
CA LYS A 61 29.84 21.81 65.36
C LYS A 61 29.25 22.97 66.17
N TRP A 62 28.04 23.37 65.80
CA TRP A 62 27.33 24.48 66.49
C TRP A 62 25.88 24.12 66.76
N CYS A 63 25.00 25.08 66.69
CA CYS A 63 23.60 25.00 67.08
C CYS A 63 22.85 23.83 66.38
N PRO A 64 22.31 22.86 67.15
CA PRO A 64 21.57 21.72 66.55
C PRO A 64 20.27 22.13 65.89
N TYR A 65 19.71 23.30 66.21
CA TYR A 65 18.50 23.80 65.56
C TYR A 65 18.79 24.40 64.17
N CYS A 66 20.02 24.92 63.95
CA CYS A 66 20.44 25.37 62.65
C CYS A 66 20.95 24.23 61.75
N ASN A 67 21.81 23.38 62.28
CA ASN A 67 22.64 22.44 61.51
C ASN A 67 22.15 20.99 61.54
N SER A 68 21.09 20.67 62.23
CA SER A 68 20.50 19.33 62.27
C SER A 68 18.98 19.36 62.10
N ASP A 69 18.36 18.19 62.14
CA ASP A 69 16.89 18.07 62.04
C ASP A 69 16.15 18.35 63.38
N LYS A 70 16.82 18.96 64.37
CA LYS A 70 16.20 19.28 65.63
C LYS A 70 15.27 20.50 65.53
N LEU A 71 14.07 20.39 66.05
CA LEU A 71 13.07 21.44 66.20
C LEU A 71 12.76 21.66 67.68
N CYS A 72 12.47 22.89 68.06
CA CYS A 72 12.06 23.22 69.44
C CYS A 72 10.57 22.92 69.65
N LEU A 73 10.21 22.73 70.93
CA LEU A 73 8.81 22.48 71.32
C LEU A 73 7.95 23.73 71.40
N ASN A 74 8.56 24.93 71.31
CA ASN A 74 7.82 26.17 71.30
C ASN A 74 7.10 26.37 69.96
N ASN A 75 5.79 26.36 69.97
CA ASN A 75 4.93 26.53 68.80
C ASN A 75 5.06 27.91 68.14
N ASP A 76 5.38 28.96 68.90
CA ASP A 76 5.50 30.39 68.44
C ASP A 76 6.86 30.66 67.81
N CYS A 77 7.78 29.65 67.79
CA CYS A 77 9.09 29.84 67.25
C CYS A 77 9.04 29.84 65.69
N LYS A 78 9.11 31.02 65.09
CA LYS A 78 9.09 31.21 63.61
C LYS A 78 10.22 30.44 62.92
N TYR A 79 11.43 30.38 63.52
CA TYR A 79 12.56 29.68 62.91
C TYR A 79 12.28 28.16 62.75
N CYS A 80 11.88 27.52 63.84
CA CYS A 80 11.55 26.10 63.80
C CYS A 80 10.26 25.82 63.00
N TYR A 81 9.29 26.69 63.02
CA TYR A 81 8.10 26.60 62.17
C TYR A 81 8.50 26.59 60.69
N ASN A 82 9.31 27.59 60.23
CA ASN A 82 9.77 27.66 58.86
C ASN A 82 10.62 26.46 58.43
N LYS A 83 11.31 25.78 59.37
CA LYS A 83 12.08 24.57 59.12
C LYS A 83 11.23 23.30 59.18
N SER A 84 10.11 23.33 59.87
CA SER A 84 9.19 22.19 60.00
C SER A 84 8.31 22.03 58.78
N PHE A 85 7.75 20.82 58.64
CA PHE A 85 6.81 20.55 57.59
C PHE A 85 5.49 21.32 57.69
N ALA A 86 5.16 21.83 58.90
CA ALA A 86 3.97 22.66 59.11
C ALA A 86 3.95 23.93 58.23
N SER A 87 5.11 24.45 57.85
CA SER A 87 5.22 25.60 56.95
C SER A 87 5.14 25.23 55.44
N ASN A 88 5.04 23.95 55.12
CA ASN A 88 4.81 23.50 53.75
C ASN A 88 3.31 23.62 53.42
N GLU A 89 2.97 24.10 52.23
CA GLU A 89 1.56 24.21 51.78
C GLU A 89 0.79 22.89 51.81
N LYS A 90 1.50 21.76 51.67
CA LYS A 90 0.92 20.42 51.74
C LYS A 90 0.69 19.90 53.16
N SER A 91 1.10 20.62 54.21
CA SER A 91 0.84 20.24 55.60
C SER A 91 -0.64 20.17 55.96
N LYS A 92 -1.49 20.95 55.27
CA LYS A 92 -2.95 20.90 55.42
C LYS A 92 -3.58 19.57 55.03
N TYR A 93 -2.86 18.73 54.31
CA TYR A 93 -3.29 17.41 53.89
C TYR A 93 -2.74 16.29 54.77
N TRP A 94 -2.15 16.64 55.93
CA TRP A 94 -1.64 15.67 56.90
C TRP A 94 -2.77 14.81 57.44
N CYS A 95 -2.55 13.48 57.47
CA CYS A 95 -3.56 12.56 57.96
C CYS A 95 -3.55 12.54 59.48
N SER A 96 -4.74 12.55 60.10
CA SER A 96 -4.91 12.49 61.55
C SER A 96 -4.42 11.18 62.19
N GLU A 97 -4.21 10.17 61.38
CA GLU A 97 -3.68 8.86 61.84
C GLU A 97 -2.16 8.85 62.07
N ASN A 98 -1.47 9.94 61.76
CA ASN A 98 -0.04 10.02 62.08
C ASN A 98 0.14 10.37 63.56
N ASP A 99 0.97 9.68 64.25
CA ASP A 99 1.24 9.82 65.71
C ASP A 99 1.96 11.11 66.06
N ILE A 100 2.35 11.93 65.10
CA ILE A 100 3.12 13.17 65.28
C ILE A 100 2.57 14.28 64.39
N GLU A 101 2.65 15.50 64.88
CA GLU A 101 2.22 16.67 64.12
C GLU A 101 3.28 17.18 63.13
N PRO A 102 2.88 17.84 62.01
CA PRO A 102 3.78 18.39 61.02
C PRO A 102 4.80 19.40 61.57
N ARG A 103 4.44 20.03 62.68
CA ARG A 103 5.28 21.00 63.40
C ARG A 103 6.56 20.38 63.95
N HIS A 104 6.53 19.09 64.25
CA HIS A 104 7.64 18.35 64.88
C HIS A 104 8.52 17.54 63.90
N ILE A 105 8.27 17.68 62.61
CA ILE A 105 9.03 17.05 61.55
C ILE A 105 9.64 18.08 60.61
N THR A 106 10.93 17.94 60.28
CA THR A 106 11.61 18.85 59.34
C THR A 106 11.23 18.55 57.92
N LYS A 107 11.23 19.59 57.03
CA LYS A 107 10.97 19.48 55.58
C LYS A 107 11.96 18.51 54.89
N SER A 108 13.18 18.37 55.38
CA SER A 108 14.25 17.48 54.90
C SER A 108 14.14 16.02 55.37
N SER A 109 13.17 15.73 56.25
CA SER A 109 13.04 14.43 56.85
C SER A 109 12.86 13.34 55.82
N GLY A 110 13.66 12.25 55.93
CA GLY A 110 13.50 11.02 55.13
C GLY A 110 12.38 10.09 55.61
N LYS A 111 11.69 10.45 56.72
CA LYS A 111 10.57 9.67 57.28
C LYS A 111 9.34 9.81 56.43
N SER A 112 8.52 8.76 56.35
CA SER A 112 7.28 8.70 55.59
C SER A 112 6.07 8.83 56.51
N PHE A 113 5.02 9.46 56.03
CA PHE A 113 3.77 9.70 56.74
C PHE A 113 2.57 9.56 55.80
N TYR A 114 1.36 9.42 56.38
CA TYR A 114 0.11 9.36 55.63
C TYR A 114 -0.40 10.78 55.33
N PHE A 115 -0.93 10.93 54.12
CA PHE A 115 -1.55 12.16 53.62
C PHE A 115 -2.88 11.86 52.95
N ASN A 116 -3.82 12.79 52.99
CA ASN A 116 -5.04 12.78 52.23
C ASN A 116 -4.94 13.92 51.18
N CYS A 117 -4.80 13.58 49.87
CA CYS A 117 -4.71 14.65 48.88
C CYS A 117 -6.06 15.31 48.61
N GLU A 118 -6.06 16.36 47.79
CA GLU A 118 -7.24 17.13 47.38
C GLU A 118 -8.30 16.30 46.65
N ASN A 119 -7.92 15.14 46.08
CA ASN A 119 -8.84 14.19 45.43
C ASN A 119 -9.27 13.06 46.37
N GLY A 120 -9.03 13.16 47.68
CA GLY A 120 -9.41 12.17 48.69
C GLY A 120 -8.57 10.90 48.69
N HIS A 121 -7.43 10.86 48.01
CA HIS A 121 -6.57 9.67 48.06
C HIS A 121 -5.71 9.71 49.34
N LYS A 122 -5.81 8.65 50.15
CA LYS A 122 -4.86 8.39 51.24
C LYS A 122 -3.62 7.72 50.66
N PHE A 123 -2.44 8.28 50.94
CA PHE A 123 -1.17 7.75 50.48
C PHE A 123 -0.05 7.96 51.50
N TYR A 124 0.98 7.15 51.41
CA TYR A 124 2.14 7.14 52.29
C TYR A 124 3.36 7.61 51.53
N GLN A 125 4.04 8.72 52.00
CA GLN A 125 5.12 9.36 51.27
C GLN A 125 6.15 9.95 52.18
N LYS A 126 7.42 10.01 51.75
CA LYS A 126 8.52 10.66 52.45
C LYS A 126 8.34 12.21 52.41
N ILE A 127 8.63 12.85 53.55
CA ILE A 127 8.51 14.31 53.67
C ILE A 127 9.40 15.06 52.67
N ASN A 128 10.67 14.67 52.59
CA ASN A 128 11.61 15.30 51.66
C ASN A 128 11.16 15.16 50.17
N TYR A 129 10.45 14.08 49.81
CA TYR A 129 9.89 13.92 48.46
C TYR A 129 8.76 14.92 48.21
N ILE A 130 7.90 15.13 49.22
CA ILE A 130 6.82 16.11 49.10
C ILE A 130 7.41 17.54 49.03
N HIS A 131 8.40 17.83 49.85
CA HIS A 131 9.08 19.14 49.83
C HIS A 131 9.74 19.40 48.45
N ASN A 132 10.24 18.39 47.78
CA ASN A 132 10.82 18.45 46.44
C ASN A 132 9.77 18.30 45.32
N GLY A 133 8.48 18.56 45.61
CA GLY A 133 7.41 18.60 44.61
C GLY A 133 6.77 17.29 44.23
N LYS A 134 7.22 16.15 44.82
CA LYS A 134 6.57 14.84 44.59
C LYS A 134 5.36 14.72 45.51
N TRP A 135 4.17 14.64 44.94
CA TRP A 135 2.91 14.58 45.68
C TRP A 135 2.26 13.18 45.62
N CYS A 136 0.96 13.12 45.65
CA CYS A 136 0.17 11.90 45.64
C CYS A 136 0.54 11.00 44.46
N ASN A 137 1.02 9.80 44.72
CA ASN A 137 1.44 8.85 43.72
C ASN A 137 0.27 8.30 42.87
N ILE A 138 -0.97 8.40 43.36
CA ILE A 138 -2.16 8.08 42.60
C ILE A 138 -2.51 9.21 41.64
N CYS A 139 -2.40 10.49 42.12
CA CYS A 139 -2.68 11.64 41.26
C CYS A 139 -1.62 11.90 40.18
N CYS A 140 -0.33 11.68 40.54
CA CYS A 140 0.81 11.94 39.64
C CYS A 140 1.14 10.75 38.72
N ASN A 141 0.73 9.54 39.10
CA ASN A 141 1.01 8.34 38.35
C ASN A 141 -0.27 7.81 37.70
N SER A 142 -0.39 8.06 36.40
CA SER A 142 -1.53 7.64 35.61
C SER A 142 -1.74 6.11 35.50
N LYS A 143 -0.90 5.32 36.16
CA LYS A 143 -0.99 3.84 36.15
C LYS A 143 -1.62 3.25 37.42
N ARG A 144 -2.00 4.07 38.40
CA ARG A 144 -2.61 3.62 39.66
C ARG A 144 -3.99 4.23 39.85
N LEU A 145 -4.93 3.40 40.23
CA LEU A 145 -6.29 3.78 40.59
C LEU A 145 -6.51 3.49 42.06
N CYS A 146 -7.29 4.30 42.74
CA CYS A 146 -7.68 4.04 44.13
C CYS A 146 -8.86 3.06 44.20
N SER A 147 -9.07 2.48 45.37
CA SER A 147 -10.18 1.57 45.65
C SER A 147 -11.52 2.26 45.90
N ASN A 148 -11.53 3.59 45.97
CA ASN A 148 -12.77 4.36 46.18
C ASN A 148 -13.54 4.56 44.88
N ASP A 149 -14.65 3.89 44.70
CA ASP A 149 -15.48 3.92 43.49
C ASP A 149 -16.09 5.33 43.20
N LYS A 150 -16.19 6.19 44.22
CA LYS A 150 -16.71 7.56 44.09
C LYS A 150 -15.62 8.56 43.67
N CYS A 151 -14.35 8.14 43.57
CA CYS A 151 -13.29 9.03 43.18
C CYS A 151 -13.37 9.41 41.70
N GLU A 152 -13.85 10.62 41.38
CA GLU A 152 -14.02 11.10 40.00
C GLU A 152 -12.71 11.03 39.18
N LYS A 153 -11.57 11.45 39.79
CA LYS A 153 -10.28 11.43 39.09
C LYS A 153 -9.86 10.03 38.65
N CYS A 154 -10.00 9.05 39.54
CA CYS A 154 -9.70 7.66 39.21
C CYS A 154 -10.72 7.07 38.24
N ASN A 155 -11.98 7.46 38.34
CA ASN A 155 -13.02 7.08 37.39
C ASN A 155 -12.67 7.56 35.97
N ARG A 156 -12.29 8.86 35.81
CA ARG A 156 -11.86 9.42 34.51
C ARG A 156 -10.60 8.75 33.96
N ASN A 157 -9.70 8.28 34.81
CA ASN A 157 -8.48 7.58 34.43
C ASN A 157 -8.71 6.08 34.17
N SER A 158 -9.82 5.52 34.64
CA SER A 158 -10.17 4.12 34.44
C SER A 158 -10.86 3.90 33.10
N PHE A 159 -10.87 2.65 32.64
CA PHE A 159 -11.58 2.29 31.42
C PHE A 159 -13.11 2.41 31.54
N MET A 160 -13.64 2.48 32.75
CA MET A 160 -15.07 2.71 33.01
C MET A 160 -15.60 3.97 32.30
N TYR A 161 -14.75 4.98 32.14
CA TYR A 161 -15.12 6.25 31.49
C TYR A 161 -15.10 6.20 29.97
N ASN A 162 -14.56 5.12 29.39
CA ASN A 162 -14.57 4.89 27.94
C ASN A 162 -15.96 4.40 27.51
N GLU A 163 -16.49 4.94 26.41
CA GLU A 163 -17.80 4.52 25.87
C GLU A 163 -17.89 3.02 25.55
N LYS A 164 -16.76 2.37 25.27
CA LYS A 164 -16.66 0.94 24.98
C LYS A 164 -16.71 0.06 26.25
N SER A 165 -16.66 0.66 27.45
CA SER A 165 -16.76 -0.08 28.72
C SER A 165 -18.07 -0.85 28.86
N LYS A 166 -19.17 -0.40 28.23
CA LYS A 166 -20.48 -1.08 28.20
C LYS A 166 -20.43 -2.44 27.49
N TYR A 167 -19.39 -2.72 26.68
CA TYR A 167 -19.17 -3.97 25.97
C TYR A 167 -18.20 -4.92 26.67
N TRP A 168 -17.81 -4.57 27.89
CA TRP A 168 -16.87 -5.36 28.68
C TRP A 168 -17.43 -6.74 29.02
N ASN A 169 -16.64 -7.80 28.77
CA ASN A 169 -17.05 -9.15 29.10
C ASN A 169 -16.57 -9.52 30.53
N TYR A 170 -17.44 -9.36 31.52
CA TYR A 170 -17.11 -9.62 32.92
C TYR A 170 -16.67 -11.07 33.18
N LYS A 171 -17.32 -12.06 32.55
CA LYS A 171 -17.02 -13.47 32.72
C LYS A 171 -15.61 -13.82 32.24
N LEU A 172 -15.27 -13.44 31.02
CA LEU A 172 -13.96 -13.73 30.43
C LEU A 172 -12.83 -12.90 31.06
N ASN A 173 -13.14 -11.73 31.61
CA ASN A 173 -12.18 -10.92 32.36
C ASN A 173 -12.10 -11.30 33.86
N LYS A 174 -12.58 -12.50 34.25
CA LYS A 174 -12.49 -13.01 35.61
C LYS A 174 -13.01 -12.04 36.66
N ASN A 175 -14.14 -11.41 36.37
CA ASN A 175 -14.83 -10.39 37.18
C ASN A 175 -14.02 -9.08 37.46
N ILE A 176 -12.90 -8.87 36.79
CA ILE A 176 -12.21 -7.58 36.80
C ILE A 176 -13.17 -6.55 36.20
N LYS A 177 -13.33 -5.41 36.90
CA LYS A 177 -14.22 -4.34 36.46
C LYS A 177 -13.47 -3.31 35.60
N PRO A 178 -14.13 -2.63 34.65
CA PRO A 178 -13.53 -1.51 33.89
C PRO A 178 -13.00 -0.41 34.79
N ARG A 179 -13.59 -0.24 36.01
CA ARG A 179 -13.18 0.72 37.03
C ARG A 179 -11.78 0.42 37.57
N ASP A 180 -11.40 -0.85 37.64
CA ASP A 180 -10.14 -1.28 38.23
C ASP A 180 -8.96 -1.23 37.26
N VAL A 181 -9.23 -0.91 36.00
CA VAL A 181 -8.25 -0.93 34.93
C VAL A 181 -8.00 0.47 34.38
N PHE A 182 -6.72 0.80 34.25
CA PHE A 182 -6.31 2.08 33.67
C PHE A 182 -6.62 2.17 32.17
N ASN A 183 -7.27 3.26 31.73
CA ASN A 183 -7.79 3.45 30.36
C ASN A 183 -6.72 3.27 29.25
N LYS A 184 -5.45 3.58 29.53
CA LYS A 184 -4.33 3.44 28.57
C LYS A 184 -3.50 2.17 28.81
N SER A 185 -4.06 1.15 29.47
CA SER A 185 -3.36 -0.10 29.72
C SER A 185 -2.99 -0.80 28.42
N LYS A 186 -1.77 -1.34 28.36
CA LYS A 186 -1.31 -2.19 27.25
C LYS A 186 -1.80 -3.64 27.38
N GLN A 187 -2.36 -4.00 28.54
CA GLN A 187 -2.94 -5.31 28.79
C GLN A 187 -4.20 -5.49 27.94
N LYS A 188 -4.39 -6.70 27.43
CA LYS A 188 -5.58 -7.08 26.67
C LYS A 188 -6.71 -7.48 27.60
N TYR A 189 -7.92 -7.20 27.18
CA TYR A 189 -9.16 -7.55 27.87
C TYR A 189 -10.21 -8.00 26.88
N TRP A 190 -11.17 -8.78 27.36
CA TRP A 190 -12.27 -9.35 26.57
C TRP A 190 -13.46 -8.42 26.47
N PHE A 191 -14.00 -8.34 25.29
CA PHE A 191 -15.19 -7.54 24.96
C PHE A 191 -16.20 -8.35 24.13
N ASN A 192 -17.47 -7.97 24.24
CA ASN A 192 -18.54 -8.49 23.40
C ASN A 192 -18.75 -7.51 22.23
N CYS A 193 -18.66 -7.97 21.00
CA CYS A 193 -18.95 -7.12 19.86
C CYS A 193 -20.45 -7.08 19.55
N GLN A 194 -21.05 -5.89 19.48
CA GLN A 194 -22.46 -5.75 19.14
C GLN A 194 -22.78 -6.05 17.68
N VAL A 195 -21.83 -5.87 16.78
CA VAL A 195 -22.05 -6.01 15.33
C VAL A 195 -21.99 -7.47 14.91
N CYS A 196 -20.98 -8.22 15.39
CA CYS A 196 -20.75 -9.60 14.95
C CYS A 196 -21.00 -10.63 16.07
N CYS A 197 -21.37 -10.20 17.27
CA CYS A 197 -21.64 -11.02 18.44
C CYS A 197 -20.46 -11.89 18.92
N HIS A 198 -19.25 -11.64 18.41
CA HIS A 198 -18.06 -12.36 18.86
C HIS A 198 -17.48 -11.76 20.14
N ASN A 199 -16.93 -12.64 20.99
CA ASN A 199 -16.05 -12.24 22.05
C ASN A 199 -14.63 -12.08 21.47
N PHE A 200 -13.98 -10.96 21.76
CA PHE A 200 -12.64 -10.68 21.26
C PHE A 200 -11.77 -10.03 22.34
N GLU A 201 -10.49 -10.21 22.24
CA GLU A 201 -9.49 -9.67 23.16
C GLU A 201 -8.70 -8.54 22.49
N ILE A 202 -8.64 -7.38 23.16
CA ILE A 202 -7.92 -6.22 22.64
C ILE A 202 -7.28 -5.42 23.77
N ALA A 203 -6.13 -4.79 23.52
CA ALA A 203 -5.49 -3.88 24.45
C ALA A 203 -6.27 -2.55 24.51
N LEU A 204 -6.45 -1.99 25.72
CA LEU A 204 -7.22 -0.75 25.90
C LEU A 204 -6.61 0.44 25.16
N GLY A 205 -5.29 0.46 25.02
CA GLY A 205 -4.61 1.48 24.21
C GLY A 205 -5.06 1.49 22.75
N HIS A 206 -5.28 0.32 22.16
CA HIS A 206 -5.75 0.21 20.77
C HIS A 206 -7.21 0.68 20.60
N ILE A 207 -8.05 0.51 21.65
CA ILE A 207 -9.42 1.05 21.63
C ILE A 207 -9.39 2.59 21.57
N ASN A 208 -8.48 3.20 22.32
CA ASN A 208 -8.28 4.66 22.31
C ASN A 208 -7.70 5.18 20.97
N GLU A 209 -7.05 4.30 20.18
CA GLU A 209 -6.58 4.56 18.83
C GLU A 209 -7.70 4.31 17.77
N GLY A 210 -8.94 4.02 18.20
CA GLY A 210 -10.07 3.75 17.33
C GLY A 210 -10.16 2.30 16.81
N LYS A 211 -9.25 1.41 17.22
CA LYS A 211 -9.32 -0.01 16.86
C LYS A 211 -10.40 -0.71 17.68
N TRP A 212 -11.07 -1.69 17.08
CA TRP A 212 -12.13 -2.45 17.75
C TRP A 212 -12.05 -3.92 17.37
N CYS A 213 -13.16 -4.57 17.16
CA CYS A 213 -13.29 -6.01 16.92
C CYS A 213 -12.56 -6.48 15.66
N SER A 214 -11.59 -7.38 15.80
CA SER A 214 -10.83 -7.95 14.69
C SER A 214 -11.69 -8.80 13.74
N TYR A 215 -12.80 -9.37 14.22
CA TYR A 215 -13.76 -10.06 13.35
C TYR A 215 -14.53 -9.07 12.45
N CYS A 216 -14.88 -7.88 12.96
CA CYS A 216 -15.54 -6.86 12.16
C CYS A 216 -14.61 -6.24 11.12
N ASN A 217 -13.37 -5.99 11.51
CA ASN A 217 -12.35 -5.38 10.62
C ASN A 217 -11.87 -6.35 9.52
N GLY A 218 -12.22 -7.63 9.60
CA GLY A 218 -11.82 -8.62 8.62
C GLY A 218 -10.42 -9.21 8.83
N ASP A 219 -9.87 -9.09 10.04
CA ASP A 219 -8.55 -9.65 10.37
C ASP A 219 -8.63 -11.13 10.77
N LEU A 220 -9.79 -11.56 11.32
CA LEU A 220 -9.99 -12.90 11.87
C LEU A 220 -11.33 -13.52 11.44
N LEU A 221 -11.33 -14.84 11.35
CA LEU A 221 -12.53 -15.68 11.24
C LEU A 221 -12.61 -16.57 12.48
N CYS A 222 -13.83 -16.81 12.99
CA CYS A 222 -14.03 -17.71 14.10
C CYS A 222 -14.06 -19.18 13.68
N ASP A 223 -13.90 -20.08 14.63
CA ASP A 223 -13.91 -21.53 14.41
C ASP A 223 -15.34 -22.12 14.36
N ASN A 224 -16.36 -21.36 14.74
CA ASN A 224 -17.73 -21.81 14.64
C ASN A 224 -18.19 -21.83 13.18
N ASN A 225 -18.50 -23.01 12.68
CA ASN A 225 -18.96 -23.21 11.30
C ASN A 225 -20.34 -22.59 11.06
N ASP A 226 -21.18 -22.52 12.08
CA ASP A 226 -22.55 -21.96 11.99
C ASP A 226 -22.57 -20.42 12.07
N CYS A 227 -21.41 -19.80 12.24
CA CYS A 227 -21.34 -18.35 12.30
C CYS A 227 -21.48 -17.72 10.90
N ASN A 228 -22.69 -17.24 10.61
CA ASN A 228 -23.00 -16.60 9.33
C ASN A 228 -22.12 -15.36 9.05
N TYR A 229 -21.84 -14.55 10.09
CA TYR A 229 -21.01 -13.36 9.95
C TYR A 229 -19.59 -13.68 9.43
N CYS A 230 -18.95 -14.71 9.98
CA CYS A 230 -17.63 -15.14 9.52
C CYS A 230 -17.69 -15.95 8.21
N PHE A 231 -18.81 -16.65 7.95
CA PHE A 231 -19.04 -17.30 6.67
C PHE A 231 -19.01 -16.27 5.53
N GLU A 232 -19.81 -15.20 5.63
CA GLU A 232 -19.86 -14.12 4.64
C GLU A 232 -18.53 -13.42 4.36
N LYS A 233 -17.62 -13.40 5.34
CA LYS A 233 -16.26 -12.86 5.20
C LYS A 233 -15.23 -13.88 4.73
N SER A 234 -15.55 -15.14 4.81
CA SER A 234 -14.67 -16.22 4.34
C SER A 234 -14.81 -16.44 2.83
N PHE A 235 -13.81 -17.07 2.24
CA PHE A 235 -13.88 -17.47 0.84
C PHE A 235 -14.96 -18.54 0.57
N ALA A 236 -15.45 -19.22 1.61
CA ALA A 236 -16.55 -20.18 1.48
C ALA A 236 -17.86 -19.54 0.98
N SER A 237 -18.05 -18.23 1.19
CA SER A 237 -19.23 -17.50 0.68
C SER A 237 -19.15 -17.18 -0.82
N GLU A 238 -17.99 -17.31 -1.43
CA GLU A 238 -17.79 -17.03 -2.85
C GLU A 238 -18.16 -18.24 -3.71
N GLU A 239 -18.83 -18.02 -4.85
CA GLU A 239 -19.24 -19.07 -5.76
C GLU A 239 -18.07 -19.96 -6.21
N LYS A 240 -16.89 -19.38 -6.38
CA LYS A 240 -15.66 -20.07 -6.79
C LYS A 240 -15.04 -20.94 -5.71
N SER A 241 -15.54 -20.91 -4.47
CA SER A 241 -15.07 -21.76 -3.37
C SER A 241 -15.25 -23.26 -3.63
N LYS A 242 -16.23 -23.65 -4.44
CA LYS A 242 -16.47 -25.04 -4.84
C LYS A 242 -15.33 -25.64 -5.67
N TYR A 243 -14.50 -24.81 -6.25
CA TYR A 243 -13.33 -25.22 -7.05
C TYR A 243 -12.01 -25.19 -6.27
N TRP A 244 -12.10 -24.94 -4.97
CA TRP A 244 -10.93 -24.93 -4.09
C TRP A 244 -10.33 -26.34 -3.97
N ASN A 245 -9.02 -26.46 -4.23
CA ASN A 245 -8.34 -27.72 -4.05
C ASN A 245 -7.85 -27.86 -2.62
N ILE A 246 -8.52 -28.67 -1.80
CA ILE A 246 -8.22 -28.82 -0.37
C ILE A 246 -6.85 -29.45 -0.16
N GLU A 247 -6.51 -30.50 -0.91
CA GLU A 247 -5.26 -31.24 -0.76
C GLU A 247 -4.05 -30.37 -1.12
N LEU A 248 -4.10 -29.68 -2.26
CA LEU A 248 -3.02 -28.80 -2.70
C LEU A 248 -2.89 -27.53 -1.86
N ASN A 249 -3.90 -27.19 -1.05
CA ASN A 249 -3.88 -26.10 -0.08
C ASN A 249 -3.60 -26.57 1.35
N ASN A 250 -2.88 -27.69 1.51
CA ASN A 250 -2.48 -28.23 2.81
C ASN A 250 -3.67 -28.47 3.77
N ASN A 251 -4.77 -28.98 3.26
CA ASN A 251 -6.02 -29.23 3.97
C ASN A 251 -6.67 -27.96 4.59
N ILE A 252 -6.27 -26.78 4.16
CA ILE A 252 -6.95 -25.54 4.53
C ILE A 252 -8.27 -25.48 3.75
N ILE A 253 -9.37 -25.28 4.48
CA ILE A 253 -10.70 -25.14 3.87
C ILE A 253 -11.03 -23.66 3.60
N PRO A 254 -11.87 -23.35 2.60
CA PRO A 254 -12.25 -21.98 2.25
C PRO A 254 -12.87 -21.18 3.42
N ARG A 255 -13.55 -21.88 4.35
CA ARG A 255 -14.16 -21.28 5.55
C ARG A 255 -13.14 -20.64 6.50
N LYS A 256 -11.87 -21.06 6.46
CA LYS A 256 -10.77 -20.57 7.30
C LYS A 256 -9.96 -19.45 6.65
N VAL A 257 -10.33 -19.04 5.46
CA VAL A 257 -9.59 -18.02 4.68
C VAL A 257 -10.49 -16.83 4.37
N LEU A 258 -10.00 -15.62 4.63
CA LEU A 258 -10.69 -14.38 4.27
C LEU A 258 -10.75 -14.22 2.74
N LYS A 259 -11.91 -13.87 2.20
CA LYS A 259 -12.15 -13.75 0.76
C LYS A 259 -11.26 -12.71 0.05
N ASN A 260 -10.81 -11.69 0.78
CA ASN A 260 -9.92 -10.65 0.27
C ASN A 260 -8.44 -10.90 0.62
N SER A 261 -8.07 -12.15 0.92
CA SER A 261 -6.69 -12.48 1.25
C SER A 261 -5.74 -12.22 0.07
N GLY A 262 -4.62 -11.53 0.31
CA GLY A 262 -3.54 -11.36 -0.65
C GLY A 262 -2.66 -12.61 -0.86
N LYS A 263 -2.99 -13.73 -0.21
CA LYS A 263 -2.26 -14.99 -0.36
C LYS A 263 -2.72 -15.75 -1.60
N LYS A 264 -1.80 -16.54 -2.16
CA LYS A 264 -2.09 -17.45 -3.27
C LYS A 264 -2.65 -18.77 -2.77
N TYR A 265 -3.61 -19.29 -3.51
CA TYR A 265 -4.21 -20.61 -3.28
C TYR A 265 -4.43 -21.36 -4.58
N LYS A 266 -4.59 -22.67 -4.48
CA LYS A 266 -4.71 -23.58 -5.63
C LYS A 266 -6.16 -23.99 -5.84
N PHE A 267 -6.55 -23.98 -7.11
CA PHE A 267 -7.91 -24.25 -7.59
C PHE A 267 -7.93 -25.25 -8.72
N ASN A 268 -9.04 -25.97 -8.83
CA ASN A 268 -9.33 -26.78 -10.00
C ASN A 268 -10.25 -25.96 -10.92
N CYS A 269 -9.87 -25.77 -12.17
CA CYS A 269 -10.71 -25.05 -13.12
C CYS A 269 -11.89 -25.90 -13.59
N ASP A 270 -13.10 -25.38 -13.52
CA ASP A 270 -14.33 -26.03 -14.00
C ASP A 270 -14.37 -26.21 -15.51
N ASN A 271 -13.74 -25.32 -16.26
CA ASN A 271 -13.79 -25.29 -17.72
C ASN A 271 -12.69 -26.11 -18.39
N CYS A 272 -11.45 -26.05 -17.87
CA CYS A 272 -10.31 -26.71 -18.52
C CYS A 272 -9.63 -27.78 -17.67
N GLN A 273 -10.15 -28.07 -16.49
CA GLN A 273 -9.65 -29.07 -15.53
C GLN A 273 -8.20 -28.85 -15.04
N HIS A 274 -7.56 -27.73 -15.40
CA HIS A 274 -6.23 -27.43 -14.91
C HIS A 274 -6.25 -27.04 -13.44
N ASN A 275 -5.24 -27.51 -12.70
CA ASN A 275 -4.88 -26.95 -11.40
C ASN A 275 -4.08 -25.67 -11.62
N PHE A 276 -4.45 -24.60 -10.93
CA PHE A 276 -3.75 -23.34 -11.02
C PHE A 276 -3.66 -22.65 -9.66
N GLU A 277 -2.66 -21.82 -9.52
CA GLU A 277 -2.44 -20.99 -8.33
C GLU A 277 -2.76 -19.53 -8.65
N LYS A 278 -3.54 -18.89 -7.77
CA LYS A 278 -3.94 -17.50 -7.93
C LYS A 278 -4.06 -16.79 -6.58
N ILE A 279 -3.81 -15.49 -6.56
CA ILE A 279 -4.09 -14.64 -5.41
C ILE A 279 -5.61 -14.58 -5.22
N LEU A 280 -6.05 -14.74 -3.96
CA LEU A 280 -7.47 -14.87 -3.67
C LEU A 280 -8.26 -13.60 -3.99
N SER A 281 -7.70 -12.42 -3.70
CA SER A 281 -8.31 -11.13 -4.06
C SER A 281 -8.49 -10.94 -5.57
N ASP A 282 -7.65 -11.57 -6.41
CA ASP A 282 -7.83 -11.52 -7.86
C ASP A 282 -9.05 -12.34 -8.29
N ILE A 283 -9.28 -13.49 -7.62
CA ILE A 283 -10.44 -14.33 -7.91
C ILE A 283 -11.74 -13.62 -7.53
N THR A 284 -11.79 -12.99 -6.36
CA THR A 284 -12.95 -12.18 -5.94
C THR A 284 -13.12 -10.94 -6.81
N GLY A 285 -12.04 -10.43 -7.41
CA GLY A 285 -12.03 -9.37 -8.42
C GLY A 285 -12.42 -9.83 -9.84
N GLY A 286 -12.85 -11.10 -10.04
CA GLY A 286 -13.31 -11.64 -11.32
C GLY A 286 -12.23 -12.26 -12.21
N HIS A 287 -10.98 -12.30 -11.78
CA HIS A 287 -9.90 -12.95 -12.51
C HIS A 287 -9.82 -14.44 -12.16
N TRP A 288 -10.12 -15.33 -13.13
CA TRP A 288 -10.15 -16.78 -12.91
C TRP A 288 -8.89 -17.48 -13.49
N CYS A 289 -9.08 -18.64 -14.05
CA CYS A 289 -8.06 -19.54 -14.54
C CYS A 289 -7.18 -18.91 -15.64
N PRO A 290 -5.85 -18.89 -15.48
CA PRO A 290 -4.93 -18.35 -16.49
C PRO A 290 -4.91 -19.19 -17.77
N PHE A 291 -5.27 -20.48 -17.70
CA PHE A 291 -5.30 -21.36 -18.86
C PHE A 291 -6.52 -21.11 -19.75
N CYS A 292 -7.67 -20.72 -19.18
CA CYS A 292 -8.89 -20.41 -19.90
C CYS A 292 -8.90 -19.03 -20.53
N CYS A 293 -8.09 -18.10 -20.03
CA CYS A 293 -8.06 -16.75 -20.57
C CYS A 293 -7.52 -16.76 -22.01
N VAL A 294 -8.34 -16.30 -22.96
CA VAL A 294 -8.03 -16.29 -24.39
C VAL A 294 -6.77 -15.46 -24.70
N SER A 295 -6.57 -14.37 -23.98
CA SER A 295 -5.41 -13.48 -24.16
C SER A 295 -4.15 -13.97 -23.43
N SER A 296 -4.25 -14.97 -22.57
CA SER A 296 -3.12 -15.50 -21.81
C SER A 296 -2.23 -16.38 -22.67
N SER A 297 -0.93 -16.19 -22.54
CA SER A 297 0.11 -17.06 -23.13
C SER A 297 0.48 -18.24 -22.23
N THR A 298 -0.30 -18.52 -21.17
CA THR A 298 -0.03 -19.61 -20.23
C THR A 298 -0.50 -20.94 -20.80
N PHE A 299 0.39 -21.91 -20.86
CA PHE A 299 0.14 -23.29 -21.30
C PHE A 299 0.63 -24.26 -20.21
N CYS A 300 -0.06 -25.40 -20.05
CA CYS A 300 0.40 -26.44 -19.14
C CYS A 300 1.55 -27.22 -19.74
N ASP A 301 2.20 -28.08 -18.93
CA ASP A 301 3.31 -28.91 -19.35
C ASP A 301 2.85 -30.30 -19.83
N GLU A 302 1.57 -30.61 -19.75
CA GLU A 302 0.99 -31.85 -20.23
C GLU A 302 0.99 -31.88 -21.75
N LYS A 303 1.69 -32.86 -22.33
CA LYS A 303 1.88 -32.99 -23.79
C LYS A 303 0.57 -33.16 -24.56
N ASN A 304 -0.43 -33.81 -23.96
CA ASN A 304 -1.69 -34.19 -24.64
C ASN A 304 -2.90 -33.36 -24.13
N CYS A 305 -2.67 -32.21 -23.52
CA CYS A 305 -3.75 -31.35 -23.05
C CYS A 305 -4.54 -30.75 -24.21
N ILE A 306 -5.74 -31.24 -24.43
CA ILE A 306 -6.64 -30.82 -25.53
C ILE A 306 -6.93 -29.29 -25.41
N HIS A 307 -7.23 -28.82 -24.25
CA HIS A 307 -7.55 -27.39 -24.02
C HIS A 307 -6.39 -26.46 -24.40
N CYS A 308 -5.17 -26.81 -23.99
CA CYS A 308 -3.98 -26.02 -24.34
C CYS A 308 -3.64 -26.15 -25.83
N PHE A 309 -3.84 -27.32 -26.41
CA PHE A 309 -3.68 -27.53 -27.87
C PHE A 309 -4.64 -26.64 -28.65
N GLU A 310 -5.93 -26.71 -28.37
CA GLU A 310 -6.96 -25.88 -29.04
C GLU A 310 -6.73 -24.37 -28.93
N LYS A 311 -6.17 -23.91 -27.82
CA LYS A 311 -5.80 -22.51 -27.60
C LYS A 311 -4.54 -22.11 -28.36
N SER A 312 -3.65 -23.07 -28.64
CA SER A 312 -2.36 -22.83 -29.30
C SER A 312 -2.51 -22.67 -30.81
N PHE A 313 -1.50 -22.09 -31.44
CA PHE A 313 -1.43 -22.03 -32.91
C PHE A 313 -1.26 -23.40 -33.53
N ALA A 314 -0.77 -24.38 -32.79
CA ALA A 314 -0.64 -25.77 -33.31
C ALA A 314 -1.97 -26.38 -33.78
N SER A 315 -3.10 -25.95 -33.24
CA SER A 315 -4.44 -26.39 -33.69
C SER A 315 -4.95 -25.70 -34.96
N HIS A 316 -4.23 -24.72 -35.47
CA HIS A 316 -4.60 -24.02 -36.70
C HIS A 316 -4.06 -24.77 -37.93
N GLU A 317 -4.84 -24.87 -39.03
CA GLU A 317 -4.46 -25.57 -40.25
C GLU A 317 -3.10 -25.13 -40.85
N LYS A 318 -2.72 -23.87 -40.65
CA LYS A 318 -1.45 -23.31 -41.11
C LYS A 318 -0.26 -23.64 -40.21
N ALA A 319 -0.46 -24.29 -39.05
CA ALA A 319 0.61 -24.68 -38.16
C ALA A 319 1.57 -25.71 -38.79
N LYS A 320 1.09 -26.51 -39.72
CA LYS A 320 1.90 -27.47 -40.51
C LYS A 320 2.98 -26.80 -41.37
N PHE A 321 2.89 -25.52 -41.59
CA PHE A 321 3.87 -24.72 -42.33
C PHE A 321 4.77 -23.87 -41.40
N TRP A 322 4.79 -24.22 -40.12
CA TRP A 322 5.69 -23.57 -39.14
C TRP A 322 7.14 -23.82 -39.52
N SER A 323 7.92 -22.77 -39.65
CA SER A 323 9.31 -22.90 -40.09
C SER A 323 10.23 -23.31 -38.95
N ASP A 324 11.24 -24.13 -39.23
CA ASP A 324 12.30 -24.52 -38.29
C ASP A 324 13.19 -23.34 -37.87
N LYS A 325 13.02 -22.16 -38.50
CA LYS A 325 13.67 -20.90 -38.08
C LYS A 325 13.13 -20.34 -36.80
N ASN A 326 12.04 -20.87 -36.25
CA ASN A 326 11.49 -20.46 -35.00
C ASN A 326 12.05 -21.32 -33.85
N ASP A 327 12.58 -20.67 -32.83
CA ASP A 327 13.15 -21.33 -31.63
C ASP A 327 12.08 -21.92 -30.70
N ILE A 328 10.79 -21.75 -31.01
CA ILE A 328 9.67 -22.15 -30.17
C ILE A 328 8.65 -22.97 -30.95
N ASN A 329 8.03 -23.94 -30.30
CA ASN A 329 7.03 -24.80 -30.93
C ASN A 329 5.65 -24.09 -30.96
N PRO A 330 4.84 -24.22 -32.02
CA PRO A 330 3.52 -23.61 -32.17
C PRO A 330 2.52 -24.03 -31.10
N ASN A 331 2.73 -25.15 -30.38
CA ASN A 331 1.89 -25.55 -29.25
C ASN A 331 2.08 -24.70 -27.98
N LYS A 332 3.12 -23.87 -27.91
CA LYS A 332 3.37 -22.91 -26.81
C LYS A 332 3.04 -21.46 -27.20
N ILE A 333 2.43 -21.25 -28.35
CA ILE A 333 2.06 -19.94 -28.89
C ILE A 333 0.55 -19.83 -29.04
N THR A 334 -0.06 -18.79 -28.47
CA THR A 334 -1.52 -18.56 -28.62
C THR A 334 -1.88 -18.08 -30.02
N LYS A 335 -3.01 -18.57 -30.58
CA LYS A 335 -3.58 -18.13 -31.85
C LYS A 335 -3.82 -16.60 -31.94
N TYR A 336 -3.87 -15.90 -30.81
CA TYR A 336 -4.21 -14.47 -30.75
C TYR A 336 -3.01 -13.57 -30.52
N THR A 337 -1.80 -14.12 -30.54
CA THR A 337 -0.58 -13.31 -30.36
C THR A 337 -0.39 -12.33 -31.52
N LYS A 338 0.07 -11.14 -31.18
CA LYS A 338 0.50 -10.13 -32.17
C LYS A 338 1.99 -10.26 -32.54
N GLN A 339 2.68 -11.28 -32.04
CA GLN A 339 4.06 -11.56 -32.41
C GLN A 339 4.14 -12.20 -33.79
N SER A 340 5.24 -11.94 -34.50
CA SER A 340 5.51 -12.46 -35.83
C SER A 340 6.43 -13.68 -35.74
N TYR A 341 6.12 -14.69 -36.54
CA TYR A 341 6.90 -15.92 -36.64
C TYR A 341 7.16 -16.28 -38.10
N TYR A 342 8.14 -17.15 -38.34
CA TYR A 342 8.49 -17.64 -39.68
C TYR A 342 7.60 -18.81 -40.10
N PHE A 343 7.20 -18.79 -41.38
CA PHE A 343 6.41 -19.83 -42.01
C PHE A 343 7.04 -20.20 -43.36
N ASP A 344 6.95 -21.46 -43.76
CA ASP A 344 7.34 -21.92 -45.08
C ASP A 344 6.10 -22.01 -45.96
N CYS A 345 6.05 -21.20 -47.01
CA CYS A 345 4.86 -21.11 -47.86
C CYS A 345 4.56 -22.41 -48.58
N ASP A 346 3.34 -22.88 -48.48
CA ASP A 346 2.85 -24.07 -49.16
C ASP A 346 2.93 -23.98 -50.72
N LYS A 347 2.76 -22.76 -51.25
CA LYS A 347 2.73 -22.48 -52.70
C LYS A 347 4.11 -22.17 -53.29
N CYS A 348 4.79 -21.16 -52.74
CA CYS A 348 6.06 -20.71 -53.31
C CYS A 348 7.31 -21.28 -52.62
N LYS A 349 7.15 -22.08 -51.56
CA LYS A 349 8.22 -22.72 -50.76
C LYS A 349 9.21 -21.71 -50.12
N ASN A 350 8.99 -20.41 -50.25
CA ASN A 350 9.84 -19.40 -49.64
C ASN A 350 9.45 -19.17 -48.18
N PRO A 351 10.41 -19.01 -47.29
CA PRO A 351 10.13 -18.57 -45.92
C PRO A 351 9.68 -17.12 -45.89
N PHE A 352 8.71 -16.84 -45.03
CA PHE A 352 8.22 -15.47 -44.76
C PHE A 352 7.87 -15.30 -43.31
N LYS A 353 7.83 -14.07 -42.84
CA LYS A 353 7.47 -13.74 -41.47
C LYS A 353 6.07 -13.10 -41.45
N SER A 354 5.20 -13.57 -40.55
CA SER A 354 3.85 -13.04 -40.41
C SER A 354 3.39 -13.03 -38.95
N ILE A 355 2.44 -12.13 -38.64
CA ILE A 355 1.79 -12.02 -37.33
C ILE A 355 0.71 -13.10 -37.25
N ILE A 356 0.75 -13.94 -36.21
CA ILE A 356 -0.20 -15.04 -36.02
C ILE A 356 -1.65 -14.60 -36.05
N SER A 357 -1.97 -13.52 -35.27
CA SER A 357 -3.36 -13.01 -35.23
C SER A 357 -3.88 -12.57 -36.61
N ASN A 358 -3.01 -12.14 -37.53
CA ASN A 358 -3.42 -11.80 -38.91
C ASN A 358 -3.71 -13.07 -39.73
N ILE A 359 -2.91 -14.13 -39.55
CA ILE A 359 -3.19 -15.42 -40.20
C ILE A 359 -4.54 -15.95 -39.74
N VAL A 360 -4.80 -15.92 -38.41
CA VAL A 360 -6.02 -16.51 -37.81
C VAL A 360 -7.27 -15.68 -38.12
N LYS A 361 -7.18 -14.37 -37.99
CA LYS A 361 -8.35 -13.47 -38.08
C LYS A 361 -8.62 -12.99 -39.51
N LEU A 362 -7.56 -12.66 -40.25
CA LEU A 362 -7.64 -12.05 -41.57
C LEU A 362 -7.38 -13.01 -42.69
N ASN A 363 -7.09 -14.29 -42.36
CA ASN A 363 -6.66 -15.32 -43.32
C ASN A 363 -5.50 -14.85 -44.23
N SER A 364 -4.67 -13.93 -43.71
CA SER A 364 -3.52 -13.40 -44.43
C SER A 364 -2.44 -14.48 -44.49
N TRP A 365 -1.77 -14.63 -45.61
CA TRP A 365 -0.72 -15.65 -45.79
C TRP A 365 0.56 -15.05 -46.36
N CYS A 366 1.23 -15.76 -47.26
CA CYS A 366 2.52 -15.37 -47.81
C CYS A 366 2.45 -14.07 -48.63
N PRO A 367 3.16 -13.00 -48.25
CA PRO A 367 3.13 -11.76 -48.99
C PRO A 367 3.69 -11.89 -50.40
N LYS A 368 4.64 -12.81 -50.62
CA LYS A 368 5.15 -13.10 -51.98
C LYS A 368 4.13 -13.76 -52.90
N CYS A 369 3.13 -14.44 -52.33
CA CYS A 369 2.05 -15.04 -53.08
C CYS A 369 0.84 -14.10 -53.22
N TYR A 370 0.65 -13.19 -52.28
CA TYR A 370 -0.46 -12.22 -52.29
C TYR A 370 -0.36 -11.28 -53.49
N ASN A 371 0.86 -10.82 -53.83
CA ASN A 371 1.12 -9.91 -54.92
C ASN A 371 1.49 -10.65 -56.25
N LYS A 372 1.18 -11.91 -56.38
CA LYS A 372 1.54 -12.70 -57.60
C LYS A 372 0.88 -12.13 -58.85
N THR A 373 -0.34 -11.66 -58.76
CA THR A 373 -1.06 -11.15 -59.90
C THR A 373 -0.51 -9.80 -60.34
N GLU A 374 -0.23 -8.93 -59.38
CA GLU A 374 0.40 -7.64 -59.64
C GLU A 374 1.81 -7.82 -60.25
N LEU A 375 2.58 -8.76 -59.68
CA LEU A 375 3.89 -9.12 -60.24
C LEU A 375 3.78 -9.68 -61.65
N LYS A 376 2.82 -10.58 -61.94
CA LYS A 376 2.56 -11.16 -63.25
C LYS A 376 2.24 -10.09 -64.27
N LEU A 377 1.39 -9.13 -63.89
CA LEU A 377 1.04 -8.00 -64.74
C LEU A 377 2.25 -7.07 -64.96
N TYR A 378 3.00 -6.77 -63.88
CA TYR A 378 4.18 -5.93 -63.95
C TYR A 378 5.26 -6.49 -64.89
N GLU A 379 5.60 -7.79 -64.73
CA GLU A 379 6.60 -8.44 -65.58
C GLU A 379 6.17 -8.44 -67.04
N PHE A 380 4.87 -8.66 -67.31
CA PHE A 380 4.35 -8.58 -68.68
C PHE A 380 4.48 -7.18 -69.25
N ILE A 381 4.02 -6.16 -68.54
CA ILE A 381 4.04 -4.75 -69.03
C ILE A 381 5.49 -4.29 -69.18
N LYS A 382 6.36 -4.56 -68.22
CA LYS A 382 7.77 -4.12 -68.21
C LYS A 382 8.60 -4.74 -69.32
N ASN A 383 8.29 -5.97 -69.74
CA ASN A 383 8.96 -6.62 -70.88
C ASN A 383 8.67 -5.87 -72.20
N ILE A 384 7.56 -5.19 -72.30
CA ILE A 384 7.16 -4.43 -73.51
C ILE A 384 7.50 -2.96 -73.38
N PHE A 385 7.25 -2.41 -72.20
CA PHE A 385 7.46 -0.98 -71.83
C PHE A 385 8.49 -0.93 -70.70
N SER A 386 9.77 -0.87 -71.04
CA SER A 386 10.88 -0.98 -70.09
C SER A 386 10.88 0.07 -68.99
N GLN A 387 10.27 1.25 -69.20
CA GLN A 387 10.17 2.38 -68.26
C GLN A 387 8.86 2.39 -67.46
N THR A 388 8.18 1.25 -67.35
CA THR A 388 6.99 1.12 -66.52
C THR A 388 7.32 1.37 -65.04
N ILE A 389 6.63 2.32 -64.40
CA ILE A 389 6.76 2.63 -62.98
C ILE A 389 5.72 1.85 -62.22
N HIS A 390 6.19 1.11 -61.18
CA HIS A 390 5.36 0.35 -60.25
C HIS A 390 5.05 1.21 -59.01
N GLN A 391 3.78 1.16 -58.55
CA GLN A 391 3.31 1.94 -57.40
C GLN A 391 3.54 3.45 -57.63
N TYR A 392 3.05 3.93 -58.74
CA TYR A 392 3.22 5.34 -59.16
C TYR A 392 2.53 6.30 -58.22
N LYS A 393 3.25 7.32 -57.78
CA LYS A 393 2.79 8.35 -56.86
C LYS A 393 3.05 9.72 -57.44
N ASN A 394 2.03 10.61 -57.37
CA ASN A 394 2.20 11.97 -57.78
C ASN A 394 1.48 12.94 -56.83
N ASP A 395 1.91 14.19 -56.75
CA ASP A 395 1.35 15.18 -55.83
C ASP A 395 -0.12 15.51 -56.15
N TRP A 396 -0.53 15.41 -57.37
CA TRP A 396 -1.94 15.61 -57.80
C TRP A 396 -2.85 14.41 -57.42
N SER A 397 -2.32 13.27 -57.00
CA SER A 397 -3.07 12.09 -56.58
C SER A 397 -3.09 11.91 -55.06
N LYS A 398 -3.17 12.99 -54.32
CA LYS A 398 -3.31 12.93 -52.84
C LYS A 398 -4.77 12.97 -52.45
N ASN A 399 -5.10 12.22 -51.40
CA ASN A 399 -6.42 12.32 -50.77
C ASN A 399 -6.57 13.72 -50.12
N ILE A 400 -7.69 14.36 -50.38
CA ILE A 400 -7.95 15.76 -49.95
C ILE A 400 -7.95 15.90 -48.42
N ASP A 401 -8.58 14.96 -47.74
CA ASP A 401 -8.76 15.02 -46.26
C ASP A 401 -7.51 14.67 -45.49
N THR A 402 -6.77 13.68 -45.98
CA THR A 402 -5.63 13.10 -45.24
C THR A 402 -4.27 13.54 -45.75
N ASN A 403 -4.22 14.22 -46.90
CA ASN A 403 -3.02 14.62 -47.65
C ASN A 403 -2.04 13.43 -47.90
N ARG A 404 -2.55 12.19 -47.91
CA ARG A 404 -1.78 10.98 -48.22
C ARG A 404 -1.83 10.67 -49.70
N TYR A 405 -0.71 10.19 -50.24
CA TYR A 405 -0.67 9.72 -51.63
C TYR A 405 -1.63 8.56 -51.82
N LEU A 406 -2.35 8.59 -52.94
CA LEU A 406 -3.16 7.52 -53.51
C LEU A 406 -2.39 6.91 -54.67
N PRO A 407 -1.55 5.89 -54.45
CA PRO A 407 -0.71 5.33 -55.51
C PRO A 407 -1.55 4.62 -56.56
N PHE A 408 -1.05 4.65 -57.77
CA PHE A 408 -1.52 3.78 -58.88
C PHE A 408 -0.64 2.58 -59.00
N ASP A 409 -1.20 1.42 -59.46
CA ASP A 409 -0.41 0.18 -59.51
C ASP A 409 0.73 0.28 -60.51
N PHE A 410 0.47 0.75 -61.72
CA PHE A 410 1.49 0.96 -62.77
C PHE A 410 1.26 2.26 -63.57
N CYS A 411 2.35 2.83 -64.07
CA CYS A 411 2.32 3.95 -64.96
C CYS A 411 3.33 3.75 -66.12
N ILE A 412 2.87 3.95 -67.33
CA ILE A 412 3.71 4.10 -68.54
C ILE A 412 3.77 5.58 -68.82
N GLU A 413 4.71 6.28 -68.21
CA GLU A 413 4.77 7.76 -68.17
C GLU A 413 4.99 8.34 -69.56
N GLU A 414 5.76 7.71 -70.41
CA GLU A 414 6.02 8.09 -71.81
C GLU A 414 4.73 8.32 -72.61
N TYR A 415 3.72 7.47 -72.36
CA TYR A 415 2.44 7.55 -73.05
C TYR A 415 1.31 8.09 -72.19
N LYS A 416 1.61 8.52 -70.97
CA LYS A 416 0.64 9.00 -69.97
C LYS A 416 -0.52 8.00 -69.74
N ILE A 417 -0.17 6.75 -69.60
CA ILE A 417 -1.12 5.64 -69.36
C ILE A 417 -0.89 5.06 -67.96
N ILE A 418 -1.94 5.06 -67.15
CA ILE A 418 -2.01 4.41 -65.87
C ILE A 418 -2.73 3.08 -66.02
N ILE A 419 -2.26 2.07 -65.31
CA ILE A 419 -2.88 0.73 -65.29
C ILE A 419 -3.13 0.33 -63.83
N GLU A 420 -4.39 0.00 -63.50
CA GLU A 420 -4.87 -0.40 -62.18
C GLU A 420 -5.34 -1.85 -62.21
N LEU A 421 -5.04 -2.60 -61.18
CA LEU A 421 -5.39 -4.03 -61.01
C LEU A 421 -6.41 -4.18 -59.88
N ASP A 422 -7.69 -4.20 -60.20
CA ASP A 422 -8.77 -4.18 -59.24
C ASP A 422 -9.08 -5.54 -58.63
N GLY A 423 -8.97 -5.62 -57.32
CA GLY A 423 -9.34 -6.81 -56.56
C GLY A 423 -10.84 -6.82 -56.20
N LYS A 424 -11.28 -7.94 -55.58
CA LYS A 424 -12.71 -8.12 -55.21
C LYS A 424 -13.25 -7.06 -54.28
N GLN A 425 -12.36 -6.41 -53.49
CA GLN A 425 -12.74 -5.33 -52.55
C GLN A 425 -13.33 -4.10 -53.26
N HIS A 426 -13.08 -3.88 -54.53
CA HIS A 426 -13.67 -2.78 -55.30
C HIS A 426 -15.17 -3.01 -55.63
N PHE A 427 -15.63 -4.25 -55.55
CA PHE A 427 -16.97 -4.66 -55.98
C PHE A 427 -17.83 -5.32 -54.89
N LYS A 428 -17.23 -5.80 -53.81
CA LYS A 428 -17.90 -6.52 -52.72
C LYS A 428 -17.27 -6.17 -51.37
N GLN A 429 -18.11 -6.06 -50.33
CA GLN A 429 -17.63 -5.88 -48.98
C GLN A 429 -16.67 -7.04 -48.56
N VAL A 430 -15.47 -6.70 -48.19
CA VAL A 430 -14.46 -7.64 -47.73
C VAL A 430 -14.11 -7.30 -46.26
N MET A 431 -14.62 -8.10 -45.34
CA MET A 431 -14.38 -7.92 -43.89
C MET A 431 -14.60 -6.46 -43.39
N ASN A 432 -13.60 -5.88 -42.71
CA ASN A 432 -13.63 -4.51 -42.18
C ASN A 432 -12.95 -3.50 -43.11
N TRP A 433 -12.86 -3.78 -44.40
CA TRP A 433 -12.34 -2.83 -45.38
C TRP A 433 -13.38 -1.74 -45.67
N LYS A 434 -12.99 -0.69 -46.43
CA LYS A 434 -13.90 0.30 -46.90
C LYS A 434 -15.06 -0.34 -47.65
N THR A 435 -16.24 0.25 -47.52
CA THR A 435 -17.39 -0.23 -48.30
C THR A 435 -17.11 -0.12 -49.79
N PRO A 436 -17.79 -0.91 -50.63
CA PRO A 436 -17.67 -0.78 -52.10
C PRO A 436 -17.98 0.63 -52.57
N GLU A 437 -18.93 1.32 -51.94
CA GLU A 437 -19.30 2.69 -52.24
C GLU A 437 -18.15 3.67 -51.91
N GLU A 438 -17.55 3.55 -50.71
CA GLU A 438 -16.39 4.39 -50.33
C GLU A 438 -15.17 4.10 -51.21
N GLN A 439 -15.00 2.86 -51.65
CA GLN A 439 -13.91 2.48 -52.53
C GLN A 439 -14.14 3.08 -53.94
N TYR A 440 -15.36 2.99 -54.44
CA TYR A 440 -15.77 3.57 -55.71
C TYR A 440 -15.53 5.10 -55.75
N GLU A 441 -15.91 5.84 -54.72
CA GLU A 441 -15.67 7.28 -54.63
C GLU A 441 -14.15 7.59 -54.68
N ASN A 442 -13.32 6.80 -53.98
CA ASN A 442 -11.87 6.97 -54.09
C ASN A 442 -11.33 6.66 -55.49
N ASP A 443 -11.84 5.62 -56.15
CA ASP A 443 -11.43 5.24 -57.49
C ASP A 443 -11.82 6.28 -58.52
N LYS A 444 -13.04 6.83 -58.45
CA LYS A 444 -13.50 7.94 -59.27
C LYS A 444 -12.69 9.21 -59.04
N TYR A 445 -12.33 9.50 -57.79
CA TYR A 445 -11.45 10.61 -57.48
C TYR A 445 -10.06 10.44 -58.12
N LYS A 446 -9.45 9.22 -58.01
CA LYS A 446 -8.18 8.89 -58.65
C LYS A 446 -8.27 9.07 -60.20
N GLU A 447 -9.34 8.56 -60.81
CA GLU A 447 -9.58 8.70 -62.26
C GLU A 447 -9.64 10.17 -62.68
N LYS A 448 -10.44 10.98 -61.97
CA LYS A 448 -10.56 12.39 -62.21
C LYS A 448 -9.20 13.10 -62.15
N CYS A 449 -8.46 12.86 -61.04
CA CYS A 449 -7.13 13.43 -60.87
C CYS A 449 -6.17 13.05 -62.03
N ALA A 450 -6.19 11.79 -62.44
CA ALA A 450 -5.35 11.31 -63.53
C ALA A 450 -5.73 11.97 -64.89
N ASN A 451 -7.02 12.00 -65.20
CA ASN A 451 -7.53 12.58 -66.44
C ASN A 451 -7.26 14.11 -66.53
N GLU A 452 -7.46 14.85 -65.43
CA GLU A 452 -7.15 16.30 -65.36
C GLU A 452 -5.65 16.56 -65.56
N ASN A 453 -4.78 15.59 -65.29
CA ASN A 453 -3.34 15.70 -65.52
C ASN A 453 -2.87 15.02 -66.82
N GLY A 454 -3.79 14.67 -67.69
CA GLY A 454 -3.51 14.18 -69.04
C GLY A 454 -3.22 12.69 -69.10
N TYR A 455 -3.57 11.90 -68.08
CA TYR A 455 -3.36 10.44 -68.10
C TYR A 455 -4.65 9.71 -68.48
N SER A 456 -4.54 8.71 -69.32
CA SER A 456 -5.56 7.69 -69.55
C SER A 456 -5.44 6.57 -68.55
N ILE A 457 -6.55 5.91 -68.20
CA ILE A 457 -6.54 4.79 -67.26
C ILE A 457 -7.08 3.55 -67.90
N ILE A 458 -6.37 2.41 -67.68
CA ILE A 458 -6.84 1.07 -67.99
C ILE A 458 -6.99 0.29 -66.74
N ARG A 459 -8.19 -0.22 -66.45
CA ARG A 459 -8.47 -1.04 -65.26
C ARG A 459 -8.70 -2.50 -65.65
N LEU A 460 -8.06 -3.42 -64.91
CA LEU A 460 -8.15 -4.87 -65.12
C LEU A 460 -8.58 -5.55 -63.84
N LEU A 461 -9.36 -6.62 -63.98
CA LEU A 461 -9.72 -7.44 -62.81
C LEU A 461 -8.55 -8.35 -62.42
N GLN A 462 -8.19 -8.29 -61.14
CA GLN A 462 -7.13 -9.16 -60.56
C GLN A 462 -7.41 -10.65 -60.80
N GLU A 463 -8.67 -11.07 -60.73
CA GLU A 463 -9.08 -12.44 -60.92
C GLU A 463 -8.86 -12.92 -62.36
N ASP A 464 -9.10 -12.05 -63.31
CA ASP A 464 -8.94 -12.35 -64.73
C ASP A 464 -7.46 -12.50 -65.12
N VAL A 465 -6.62 -11.60 -64.61
CA VAL A 465 -5.16 -11.65 -64.77
C VAL A 465 -4.59 -12.89 -64.06
N PHE A 466 -5.07 -13.20 -62.84
CA PHE A 466 -4.57 -14.36 -62.05
C PHE A 466 -4.84 -15.69 -62.72
N ASN A 467 -6.06 -15.88 -63.23
CA ASN A 467 -6.53 -17.15 -63.76
C ASN A 467 -6.38 -17.23 -65.29
N ASP A 468 -5.84 -16.21 -65.98
CA ASP A 468 -5.79 -16.12 -67.42
C ASP A 468 -7.17 -16.43 -68.05
N LYS A 469 -8.25 -15.86 -67.51
CA LYS A 469 -9.63 -16.16 -67.90
C LYS A 469 -9.93 -15.86 -69.37
N TYR A 470 -9.15 -14.95 -69.97
CA TYR A 470 -9.17 -14.63 -71.41
C TYR A 470 -7.79 -14.10 -71.82
N ASP A 471 -7.60 -13.82 -73.10
CA ASP A 471 -6.34 -13.23 -73.60
C ASP A 471 -6.24 -11.71 -73.21
N TRP A 472 -6.18 -11.46 -71.91
CA TRP A 472 -6.04 -10.10 -71.37
C TRP A 472 -4.74 -9.43 -71.81
N LYS A 473 -3.73 -10.18 -72.19
CA LYS A 473 -2.43 -9.68 -72.62
C LYS A 473 -2.56 -8.96 -73.98
N THR A 474 -3.12 -9.64 -74.96
CA THR A 474 -3.34 -9.05 -76.27
C THR A 474 -4.33 -7.90 -76.19
N GLU A 475 -5.41 -8.03 -75.43
CA GLU A 475 -6.41 -6.98 -75.24
C GLU A 475 -5.80 -5.75 -74.57
N LEU A 476 -4.95 -5.91 -73.55
CA LEU A 476 -4.25 -4.80 -72.88
C LEU A 476 -3.34 -4.05 -73.87
N ILE A 477 -2.55 -4.75 -74.63
CA ILE A 477 -1.67 -4.14 -75.66
C ILE A 477 -2.49 -3.36 -76.69
N ASN A 478 -3.56 -3.98 -77.24
CA ASN A 478 -4.45 -3.30 -78.21
C ASN A 478 -5.03 -2.00 -77.65
N ASN A 479 -5.44 -2.00 -76.37
CA ASN A 479 -5.96 -0.81 -75.71
C ASN A 479 -4.87 0.25 -75.47
N ILE A 480 -3.66 -0.13 -75.13
CA ILE A 480 -2.53 0.79 -75.04
C ILE A 480 -2.20 1.41 -76.38
N GLU A 481 -2.11 0.60 -77.45
CA GLU A 481 -1.84 1.08 -78.81
C GLU A 481 -2.97 1.98 -79.33
N LYS A 482 -4.22 1.69 -79.02
CA LYS A 482 -5.37 2.53 -79.31
C LYS A 482 -5.25 3.95 -78.65
N ILE A 483 -4.97 3.98 -77.36
CA ILE A 483 -4.76 5.24 -76.64
C ILE A 483 -3.62 6.06 -77.29
N LYS A 484 -2.51 5.41 -77.61
CA LYS A 484 -1.36 6.06 -78.26
C LYS A 484 -1.72 6.61 -79.60
N LYS A 485 -2.54 5.92 -80.40
CA LYS A 485 -2.97 6.37 -81.71
C LYS A 485 -3.98 7.47 -81.63
N ASP A 486 -4.99 7.38 -80.78
CA ASP A 486 -6.09 8.29 -80.67
C ASP A 486 -5.67 9.62 -80.00
N ASN A 487 -4.67 9.59 -79.16
CA ASN A 487 -4.12 10.68 -78.38
C ASN A 487 -5.22 11.50 -77.61
N ILE A 488 -6.26 10.74 -77.18
CA ILE A 488 -7.39 11.24 -76.41
C ILE A 488 -7.39 10.56 -75.07
N ILE A 489 -7.66 11.32 -74.01
CA ILE A 489 -7.76 10.75 -72.66
C ILE A 489 -8.96 9.82 -72.60
N GLN A 490 -8.73 8.55 -72.23
CA GLN A 490 -9.74 7.50 -72.17
C GLN A 490 -9.63 6.70 -70.88
N ASN A 491 -10.77 6.28 -70.32
CA ASN A 491 -10.86 5.33 -69.26
C ASN A 491 -11.38 4.00 -69.83
N ILE A 492 -10.59 2.95 -69.76
CA ILE A 492 -10.89 1.63 -70.34
C ILE A 492 -11.03 0.62 -69.20
N TYR A 493 -12.15 -0.09 -69.19
CA TYR A 493 -12.48 -1.07 -68.17
C TYR A 493 -12.48 -2.48 -68.77
N MET A 494 -11.43 -3.25 -68.51
CA MET A 494 -11.26 -4.59 -69.08
C MET A 494 -11.93 -5.63 -68.17
N CYS A 495 -13.10 -6.14 -68.57
CA CYS A 495 -13.85 -7.19 -67.89
C CYS A 495 -14.75 -7.94 -68.87
N LYS A 496 -15.12 -9.21 -68.51
CA LYS A 496 -16.00 -10.01 -69.34
C LYS A 496 -17.45 -10.05 -68.92
N ASN A 497 -17.74 -9.86 -67.65
CA ASN A 497 -19.10 -10.01 -67.11
C ASN A 497 -19.69 -8.70 -66.62
N ASN A 498 -19.25 -7.56 -67.21
CA ASN A 498 -19.76 -6.24 -66.88
C ASN A 498 -19.56 -5.82 -65.41
N GLU A 499 -18.46 -6.30 -64.78
CA GLU A 499 -18.15 -5.98 -63.37
C GLU A 499 -18.01 -4.48 -63.11
N TYR A 500 -17.61 -3.69 -64.12
CA TYR A 500 -17.47 -2.22 -64.02
C TYR A 500 -18.73 -1.45 -64.42
N GLN A 501 -19.93 -2.09 -64.40
CA GLN A 501 -21.19 -1.43 -64.75
C GLN A 501 -21.47 -0.12 -64.01
N TYR A 502 -20.93 0.08 -62.84
CA TYR A 502 -21.08 1.29 -62.01
C TYR A 502 -20.02 2.34 -62.31
N PHE A 503 -19.03 2.06 -63.15
CA PHE A 503 -17.99 3.01 -63.59
C PHE A 503 -18.33 3.71 -64.90
N ASN A 504 -19.30 3.21 -65.63
CA ASN A 504 -19.77 3.79 -66.91
C ASN A 504 -20.85 4.84 -66.73
#